data_ccef13e2cf560d398e0966d6b0795f53
#
_entry.id   ccef13e2cf560d398e0966d6b0795f53
#
_cell.length_a   1.000
_cell.length_b   1.000
_cell.length_c   1.000
_cell.angle_alpha   90.00
_cell.angle_beta   90.00
_cell.angle_gamma   90.00
#
_symmetry.space_group_name_H-M   'P 1'
#
loop_
_entity.id
_entity.type
_entity.pdbx_description
1 polymer ?
#
loop_
_entity_poly.entity_id
_entity_poly.type
_entity_poly.pdbx_seq_one_letter_code
_entity_poly.pdbx_strand_id
1 'polypeptide(L)'
;MLDLIIKGGQVVTSWGVGDWEIAVQGDKIVGVGAPGTFSEEAGRVIDASGKIVVPGGIEPHAHIAAPFVAQGQNLSTAPPEQVSRAALFGGTTTLLDFAVQNPGIDVNRAIAERTSVWQGNSYADYSHHLMLSGEIDSNIMGQVREAVEEGFASVKIFTTNVRPPTTPGPGRMVRMGHLHDLMELIQRHGAMLLVHSEDDDMVMNMYRKLGDEERTVWWNMPLVHNNESEDVSFRRVLNVAGWTGSPVYFVHVSARQGIQAIGESRAKGMPVYGETLHNYCCFNSDKDRKSVV
;
A
#
# COMPACT_ATOMS: atom_id res chain seq x y z
N MET A 1 22.65 -10.50 28.96
CA MET A 1 21.87 -11.77 28.89
C MET A 1 20.88 -11.62 27.75
N LEU A 2 20.78 -12.60 26.87
CA LEU A 2 19.79 -12.58 25.79
C LEU A 2 18.39 -12.81 26.36
N ASP A 3 17.39 -12.14 25.78
CA ASP A 3 16.00 -12.34 26.22
C ASP A 3 15.37 -13.53 25.55
N LEU A 4 15.75 -13.79 24.26
CA LEU A 4 15.20 -14.89 23.48
C LEU A 4 16.24 -15.46 22.53
N ILE A 5 16.27 -16.77 22.40
CA ILE A 5 16.94 -17.50 21.32
C ILE A 5 15.88 -18.34 20.56
N ILE A 6 15.90 -18.29 19.23
CA ILE A 6 15.14 -19.18 18.35
C ILE A 6 16.14 -20.11 17.68
N LYS A 7 15.96 -21.45 17.80
CA LYS A 7 16.89 -22.46 17.25
C LYS A 7 16.18 -23.66 16.66
N GLY A 8 16.90 -24.44 15.85
CA GLY A 8 16.44 -25.72 15.31
C GLY A 8 15.57 -25.64 14.06
N GLY A 9 15.24 -24.44 13.57
CA GLY A 9 14.45 -24.23 12.37
C GLY A 9 15.28 -23.74 11.18
N GLN A 10 14.69 -23.79 9.98
CA GLN A 10 15.23 -23.12 8.80
C GLN A 10 14.91 -21.63 8.86
N VAL A 11 15.93 -20.80 8.95
CA VAL A 11 15.80 -19.33 9.03
C VAL A 11 15.95 -18.74 7.63
N VAL A 12 14.98 -17.92 7.24
CA VAL A 12 14.99 -17.16 5.98
C VAL A 12 15.43 -15.73 6.26
N THR A 13 16.42 -15.27 5.52
CA THR A 13 16.95 -13.91 5.58
C THR A 13 17.06 -13.29 4.17
N SER A 14 17.40 -12.02 4.06
CA SER A 14 17.66 -11.36 2.79
C SER A 14 18.88 -11.91 2.03
N TRP A 15 19.79 -12.62 2.71
CA TRP A 15 20.99 -13.21 2.11
C TRP A 15 20.91 -14.72 1.89
N GLY A 16 19.81 -15.38 2.30
CA GLY A 16 19.61 -16.80 2.05
C GLY A 16 18.78 -17.52 3.10
N VAL A 17 18.73 -18.82 2.97
CA VAL A 17 18.03 -19.77 3.87
C VAL A 17 19.05 -20.73 4.46
N GLY A 18 19.00 -20.95 5.77
CA GLY A 18 19.92 -21.87 6.45
C GLY A 18 19.46 -22.29 7.84
N ASP A 19 20.12 -23.30 8.38
CA ASP A 19 19.91 -23.76 9.75
C ASP A 19 20.67 -22.82 10.69
N TRP A 20 20.05 -21.68 11.00
CA TRP A 20 20.64 -20.65 11.86
C TRP A 20 19.87 -20.52 13.17
N GLU A 21 20.55 -19.88 14.15
CA GLU A 21 19.94 -19.44 15.39
C GLU A 21 19.76 -17.90 15.37
N ILE A 22 18.70 -17.43 16.00
CA ILE A 22 18.41 -16.01 16.13
C ILE A 22 18.47 -15.64 17.59
N ALA A 23 19.26 -14.62 17.93
CA ALA A 23 19.37 -14.05 19.26
C ALA A 23 18.67 -12.68 19.31
N VAL A 24 17.82 -12.48 20.33
CA VAL A 24 17.05 -11.25 20.56
C VAL A 24 17.40 -10.69 21.94
N GLN A 25 17.58 -9.37 21.99
CA GLN A 25 17.74 -8.61 23.22
C GLN A 25 16.86 -7.34 23.15
N GLY A 26 16.00 -7.18 24.14
CA GLY A 26 14.94 -6.17 24.07
C GLY A 26 14.01 -6.43 22.89
N ASP A 27 13.84 -5.42 22.05
CA ASP A 27 13.04 -5.44 20.84
C ASP A 27 13.85 -5.68 19.55
N LYS A 28 15.13 -6.04 19.67
CA LYS A 28 16.05 -6.16 18.52
C LYS A 28 16.61 -7.56 18.34
N ILE A 29 16.71 -7.98 17.08
CA ILE A 29 17.56 -9.10 16.68
C ILE A 29 19.01 -8.61 16.77
N VAL A 30 19.78 -9.18 17.71
CA VAL A 30 21.18 -8.81 17.94
C VAL A 30 22.17 -9.75 17.29
N GLY A 31 21.71 -10.89 16.79
CA GLY A 31 22.56 -11.84 16.06
C GLY A 31 21.78 -12.91 15.33
N VAL A 32 22.36 -13.34 14.20
CA VAL A 32 22.00 -14.54 13.48
C VAL A 32 23.29 -15.34 13.27
N GLY A 33 23.34 -16.58 13.69
CA GLY A 33 24.57 -17.39 13.67
C GLY A 33 24.31 -18.87 13.39
N ALA A 34 25.39 -19.62 13.18
CA ALA A 34 25.32 -21.07 13.04
C ALA A 34 24.80 -21.76 14.31
N PRO A 35 24.28 -22.98 14.25
CA PRO A 35 23.84 -23.73 15.43
C PRO A 35 24.94 -23.79 16.51
N GLY A 36 24.58 -23.49 17.76
CA GLY A 36 25.50 -23.44 18.90
C GLY A 36 26.29 -22.14 19.04
N THR A 37 25.99 -21.10 18.21
CA THR A 37 26.64 -19.77 18.32
C THR A 37 26.23 -19.06 19.61
N PHE A 38 24.96 -19.18 19.99
CA PHE A 38 24.45 -18.50 21.17
C PHE A 38 24.33 -19.47 22.34
N SER A 39 24.76 -19.02 23.53
CA SER A 39 24.63 -19.84 24.75
C SER A 39 23.16 -20.05 25.10
N GLU A 40 22.84 -21.16 25.74
CA GLU A 40 21.46 -21.42 26.18
C GLU A 40 21.02 -20.57 27.39
N GLU A 41 21.89 -19.70 27.90
CA GLU A 41 21.58 -18.73 28.95
C GLU A 41 20.79 -17.54 28.38
N ALA A 42 19.58 -17.81 27.95
CA ALA A 42 18.62 -16.79 27.54
C ALA A 42 17.38 -16.88 28.45
N GLY A 43 16.67 -15.77 28.58
CA GLY A 43 15.42 -15.72 29.33
C GLY A 43 14.37 -16.69 28.78
N ARG A 44 14.39 -16.93 27.44
CA ARG A 44 13.54 -17.88 26.76
C ARG A 44 14.26 -18.51 25.56
N VAL A 45 14.00 -19.78 25.33
CA VAL A 45 14.44 -20.51 24.12
C VAL A 45 13.21 -21.05 23.40
N ILE A 46 13.09 -20.77 22.10
CA ILE A 46 12.07 -21.34 21.22
C ILE A 46 12.73 -22.42 20.37
N ASP A 47 12.26 -23.65 20.51
CA ASP A 47 12.58 -24.75 19.59
C ASP A 47 11.70 -24.63 18.35
N ALA A 48 12.31 -24.32 17.20
CA ALA A 48 11.69 -24.23 15.89
C ALA A 48 11.98 -25.46 15.02
N SER A 49 12.34 -26.60 15.62
CA SER A 49 12.63 -27.83 14.87
C SER A 49 11.49 -28.22 13.93
N GLY A 50 11.85 -28.46 12.66
CA GLY A 50 10.91 -28.77 11.59
C GLY A 50 10.04 -27.58 11.12
N LYS A 51 10.38 -26.35 11.52
CA LYS A 51 9.67 -25.13 11.10
C LYS A 51 10.55 -24.22 10.24
N ILE A 52 9.89 -23.38 9.45
CA ILE A 52 10.52 -22.27 8.75
C ILE A 52 10.33 -21.02 9.61
N VAL A 53 11.43 -20.32 9.90
CA VAL A 53 11.43 -19.06 10.63
C VAL A 53 11.64 -17.92 9.64
N VAL A 54 10.66 -17.03 9.54
CA VAL A 54 10.66 -15.90 8.62
C VAL A 54 10.46 -14.59 9.41
N PRO A 55 10.87 -13.44 8.89
CA PRO A 55 10.44 -12.15 9.42
C PRO A 55 8.92 -12.04 9.45
N GLY A 56 8.38 -11.28 10.39
CA GLY A 56 6.95 -10.97 10.39
C GLY A 56 6.53 -10.30 9.09
N GLY A 57 5.31 -10.61 8.61
CA GLY A 57 4.76 -10.01 7.41
C GLY A 57 4.53 -8.50 7.58
N ILE A 58 4.64 -7.78 6.46
CA ILE A 58 4.27 -6.36 6.36
C ILE A 58 3.05 -6.29 5.44
N GLU A 59 1.94 -5.75 5.93
CA GLU A 59 0.79 -5.38 5.09
C GLU A 59 0.99 -3.94 4.60
N PRO A 60 1.33 -3.74 3.31
CA PRO A 60 1.70 -2.43 2.81
C PRO A 60 0.50 -1.59 2.36
N HIS A 61 -0.73 -2.12 2.42
CA HIS A 61 -1.88 -1.43 1.84
C HIS A 61 -3.19 -1.78 2.56
N ALA A 62 -3.41 -1.16 3.71
CA ALA A 62 -4.62 -1.39 4.49
C ALA A 62 -5.39 -0.09 4.75
N HIS A 63 -6.70 -0.10 4.47
CA HIS A 63 -7.60 0.98 4.82
C HIS A 63 -8.37 0.62 6.10
N ILE A 64 -7.87 1.05 7.26
CA ILE A 64 -8.33 0.64 8.59
C ILE A 64 -9.10 1.80 9.23
N ALA A 65 -10.22 1.52 9.90
CA ALA A 65 -11.15 2.53 10.40
C ALA A 65 -11.46 3.63 9.36
N ALA A 66 -11.50 3.24 8.08
CA ALA A 66 -11.76 4.16 6.99
C ALA A 66 -13.27 4.31 6.77
N PRO A 67 -13.81 5.54 6.77
CA PRO A 67 -15.23 5.75 6.54
C PRO A 67 -15.60 5.52 5.07
N PHE A 68 -16.74 4.89 4.85
CA PHE A 68 -17.34 4.74 3.52
C PHE A 68 -18.87 4.73 3.59
N VAL A 69 -19.52 4.95 2.46
CA VAL A 69 -20.98 4.91 2.37
C VAL A 69 -21.38 3.71 1.51
N ALA A 70 -22.23 2.84 2.05
CA ALA A 70 -22.83 1.75 1.31
C ALA A 70 -24.32 1.68 1.61
N GLN A 71 -25.15 1.53 0.58
CA GLN A 71 -26.63 1.45 0.70
C GLN A 71 -27.24 2.61 1.51
N GLY A 72 -26.67 3.82 1.36
CA GLY A 72 -27.11 5.02 2.11
C GLY A 72 -26.72 5.05 3.61
N GLN A 73 -25.92 4.08 4.06
CA GLN A 73 -25.43 4.03 5.44
C GLN A 73 -23.96 4.49 5.52
N ASN A 74 -23.63 5.28 6.53
CA ASN A 74 -22.26 5.59 6.89
C ASN A 74 -21.65 4.41 7.65
N LEU A 75 -20.69 3.77 7.06
CA LEU A 75 -19.97 2.61 7.59
C LEU A 75 -18.49 2.94 7.76
N SER A 76 -17.78 2.07 8.45
CA SER A 76 -16.32 2.12 8.58
C SER A 76 -15.73 0.72 8.42
N THR A 77 -14.54 0.63 7.88
CA THR A 77 -13.75 -0.61 7.98
C THR A 77 -13.37 -0.88 9.44
N ALA A 78 -12.91 -2.09 9.74
CA ALA A 78 -12.60 -2.51 11.10
C ALA A 78 -11.53 -1.60 11.76
N PRO A 79 -11.61 -1.39 13.10
CA PRO A 79 -10.67 -0.53 13.82
C PRO A 79 -9.29 -1.18 14.00
N PRO A 80 -8.24 -0.38 14.33
CA PRO A 80 -6.86 -0.85 14.47
C PRO A 80 -6.70 -2.04 15.43
N GLU A 81 -7.35 -2.02 16.59
CA GLU A 81 -7.28 -3.10 17.58
C GLU A 81 -7.70 -4.45 16.98
N GLN A 82 -8.83 -4.46 16.28
CA GLN A 82 -9.35 -5.67 15.67
C GLN A 82 -8.46 -6.17 14.53
N VAL A 83 -8.02 -5.26 13.66
CA VAL A 83 -7.22 -5.61 12.47
C VAL A 83 -5.82 -6.05 12.86
N SER A 84 -5.14 -5.31 13.74
CA SER A 84 -3.79 -5.66 14.18
C SER A 84 -3.73 -7.00 14.92
N ARG A 85 -4.75 -7.28 15.74
CA ARG A 85 -4.88 -8.58 16.39
C ARG A 85 -5.04 -9.71 15.37
N ALA A 86 -5.93 -9.55 14.39
CA ALA A 86 -6.13 -10.55 13.33
C ALA A 86 -4.86 -10.73 12.48
N ALA A 87 -4.16 -9.62 12.15
CA ALA A 87 -2.92 -9.63 11.42
C ALA A 87 -1.82 -10.47 12.10
N LEU A 88 -1.64 -10.32 13.41
CA LEU A 88 -0.68 -11.11 14.19
C LEU A 88 -0.99 -12.61 14.14
N PHE A 89 -2.26 -13.01 14.17
CA PHE A 89 -2.65 -14.42 13.99
C PHE A 89 -2.30 -14.95 12.60
N GLY A 90 -2.24 -14.08 11.58
CA GLY A 90 -1.78 -14.40 10.23
C GLY A 90 -0.26 -14.30 10.03
N GLY A 91 0.48 -13.87 11.07
CA GLY A 91 1.93 -13.67 10.99
C GLY A 91 2.37 -12.31 10.45
N THR A 92 1.43 -11.37 10.25
CA THR A 92 1.73 -9.98 9.88
C THR A 92 1.96 -9.16 11.14
N THR A 93 3.14 -8.52 11.23
CA THR A 93 3.59 -7.79 12.41
C THR A 93 3.62 -6.28 12.22
N THR A 94 3.47 -5.81 10.98
CA THR A 94 3.49 -4.39 10.63
C THR A 94 2.38 -4.07 9.64
N LEU A 95 1.69 -2.96 9.86
CA LEU A 95 0.56 -2.50 9.04
C LEU A 95 0.83 -1.08 8.54
N LEU A 96 0.66 -0.84 7.25
CA LEU A 96 0.73 0.50 6.66
C LEU A 96 -0.67 0.95 6.24
N ASP A 97 -1.12 2.04 6.82
CA ASP A 97 -2.41 2.68 6.57
C ASP A 97 -2.21 4.03 5.87
N PHE A 98 -3.24 4.84 5.70
CA PHE A 98 -3.20 6.07 4.93
C PHE A 98 -3.58 7.29 5.75
N ALA A 99 -2.67 8.24 5.86
CA ALA A 99 -2.95 9.61 6.29
C ALA A 99 -3.46 10.40 5.09
N VAL A 100 -4.77 10.68 5.06
CA VAL A 100 -5.45 11.28 3.90
C VAL A 100 -5.40 12.79 3.99
N GLN A 101 -4.59 13.39 3.13
CA GLN A 101 -4.59 14.83 2.91
C GLN A 101 -5.68 15.17 1.90
N ASN A 102 -6.75 15.81 2.34
CA ASN A 102 -7.79 16.37 1.49
C ASN A 102 -7.50 17.85 1.21
N PRO A 103 -8.02 18.44 0.10
CA PRO A 103 -7.87 19.85 -0.17
C PRO A 103 -8.27 20.74 1.04
N GLY A 104 -7.36 21.64 1.42
CA GLY A 104 -7.53 22.51 2.59
C GLY A 104 -7.12 21.90 3.94
N ILE A 105 -6.60 20.68 3.94
CA ILE A 105 -6.02 20.03 5.12
C ILE A 105 -4.51 19.95 4.95
N ASP A 106 -3.75 20.39 5.95
CA ASP A 106 -2.30 20.25 5.97
C ASP A 106 -1.86 18.79 6.12
N VAL A 107 -0.71 18.43 5.53
CA VAL A 107 -0.13 17.09 5.61
C VAL A 107 0.10 16.66 7.05
N ASN A 108 0.71 17.53 7.87
CA ASN A 108 0.99 17.25 9.28
C ASN A 108 -0.29 17.01 10.09
N ARG A 109 -1.36 17.73 9.77
CA ARG A 109 -2.67 17.51 10.39
C ARG A 109 -3.23 16.14 9.99
N ALA A 110 -3.16 15.76 8.72
CA ALA A 110 -3.61 14.45 8.26
C ALA A 110 -2.85 13.30 8.94
N ILE A 111 -1.53 13.45 9.12
CA ILE A 111 -0.68 12.49 9.85
C ILE A 111 -1.12 12.41 11.32
N ALA A 112 -1.25 13.55 12.00
CA ALA A 112 -1.62 13.60 13.41
C ALA A 112 -3.01 12.99 13.67
N GLU A 113 -4.00 13.34 12.84
CA GLU A 113 -5.35 12.78 12.92
C GLU A 113 -5.32 11.25 12.71
N ARG A 114 -4.54 10.76 11.74
CA ARG A 114 -4.43 9.32 11.50
C ARG A 114 -3.71 8.58 12.61
N THR A 115 -2.61 9.14 13.09
CA THR A 115 -1.85 8.58 14.21
C THR A 115 -2.69 8.47 15.47
N SER A 116 -3.55 9.45 15.74
CA SER A 116 -4.43 9.43 16.92
C SER A 116 -5.42 8.25 16.93
N VAL A 117 -5.82 7.75 15.76
CA VAL A 117 -6.69 6.56 15.65
C VAL A 117 -5.95 5.29 16.06
N TRP A 118 -4.65 5.22 15.78
CA TRP A 118 -3.82 4.04 16.03
C TRP A 118 -3.16 4.02 17.41
N GLN A 119 -2.82 5.18 17.93
CA GLN A 119 -2.06 5.32 19.18
C GLN A 119 -2.78 4.66 20.35
N GLY A 120 -2.12 3.66 20.94
CA GLY A 120 -2.68 2.87 22.05
C GLY A 120 -3.75 1.84 21.64
N ASN A 121 -4.07 1.71 20.34
CA ASN A 121 -5.10 0.83 19.81
C ASN A 121 -4.54 -0.25 18.86
N SER A 122 -3.25 -0.55 18.91
CA SER A 122 -2.63 -1.56 18.04
C SER A 122 -1.81 -2.57 18.81
N TYR A 123 -1.89 -3.82 18.39
CA TYR A 123 -1.03 -4.92 18.87
C TYR A 123 0.19 -5.14 17.96
N ALA A 124 0.18 -4.60 16.74
CA ALA A 124 1.25 -4.69 15.78
C ALA A 124 1.89 -3.31 15.56
N ASP A 125 3.07 -3.28 14.99
CA ASP A 125 3.68 -2.05 14.52
C ASP A 125 2.85 -1.43 13.38
N TYR A 126 2.89 -0.11 13.26
CA TYR A 126 2.16 0.59 12.22
C TYR A 126 2.87 1.86 11.74
N SER A 127 2.58 2.24 10.51
CA SER A 127 2.93 3.54 9.95
C SER A 127 1.88 3.98 8.94
N HIS A 128 2.10 5.12 8.29
CA HIS A 128 1.15 5.69 7.35
C HIS A 128 1.83 6.10 6.04
N HIS A 129 1.18 5.77 4.91
CA HIS A 129 1.43 6.44 3.65
C HIS A 129 0.75 7.82 3.64
N LEU A 130 1.41 8.81 3.09
CA LEU A 130 0.78 10.10 2.82
C LEU A 130 -0.12 9.95 1.59
N MET A 131 -1.44 10.06 1.73
CA MET A 131 -2.36 9.99 0.60
C MET A 131 -2.81 11.38 0.19
N LEU A 132 -2.34 11.84 -0.95
CA LEU A 132 -2.64 13.16 -1.49
C LEU A 132 -3.83 13.11 -2.45
N SER A 133 -4.64 14.16 -2.48
CA SER A 133 -5.83 14.25 -3.33
C SER A 133 -5.93 15.61 -4.00
N GLY A 134 -6.25 15.59 -5.30
CA GLY A 134 -6.50 16.80 -6.08
C GLY A 134 -5.25 17.60 -6.45
N GLU A 135 -5.33 18.90 -6.35
CA GLU A 135 -4.21 19.78 -6.68
C GLU A 135 -3.19 19.83 -5.53
N ILE A 136 -1.91 19.70 -5.91
CA ILE A 136 -0.78 19.73 -4.98
C ILE A 136 -0.02 21.02 -5.25
N ASP A 137 -0.26 22.03 -4.44
CA ASP A 137 0.44 23.31 -4.53
C ASP A 137 1.84 23.26 -3.90
N SER A 138 2.58 24.37 -4.00
CA SER A 138 3.94 24.45 -3.47
C SER A 138 4.01 24.33 -1.94
N ASN A 139 2.95 24.72 -1.23
CA ASN A 139 2.87 24.58 0.22
C ASN A 139 2.74 23.09 0.60
N ILE A 140 1.81 22.37 -0.03
CA ILE A 140 1.66 20.92 0.18
C ILE A 140 2.94 20.18 -0.22
N MET A 141 3.60 20.54 -1.33
CA MET A 141 4.89 19.97 -1.71
C MET A 141 5.98 20.17 -0.64
N GLY A 142 6.03 21.36 -0.02
CA GLY A 142 6.94 21.62 1.10
C GLY A 142 6.67 20.73 2.30
N GLN A 143 5.41 20.58 2.68
CA GLN A 143 4.99 19.71 3.79
C GLN A 143 5.24 18.22 3.51
N VAL A 144 5.06 17.76 2.25
CA VAL A 144 5.39 16.37 1.85
C VAL A 144 6.88 16.12 2.03
N ARG A 145 7.74 17.07 1.61
CA ARG A 145 9.19 16.95 1.83
C ARG A 145 9.52 16.80 3.31
N GLU A 146 8.98 17.67 4.15
CA GLU A 146 9.21 17.64 5.60
C GLU A 146 8.76 16.30 6.21
N ALA A 147 7.58 15.82 5.85
CA ALA A 147 7.07 14.54 6.32
C ALA A 147 7.92 13.34 5.85
N VAL A 148 8.46 13.38 4.62
CA VAL A 148 9.40 12.36 4.14
C VAL A 148 10.70 12.37 4.95
N GLU A 149 11.24 13.53 5.27
CA GLU A 149 12.43 13.70 6.12
C GLU A 149 12.18 13.24 7.57
N GLU A 150 10.95 13.31 8.06
CA GLU A 150 10.52 12.77 9.35
C GLU A 150 10.28 11.25 9.35
N GLY A 151 10.35 10.58 8.19
CA GLY A 151 10.23 9.12 8.07
C GLY A 151 8.96 8.60 7.42
N PHE A 152 8.01 9.45 7.01
CA PHE A 152 6.85 9.07 6.20
C PHE A 152 7.24 8.96 4.72
N ALA A 153 8.15 8.03 4.42
CA ALA A 153 8.87 7.95 3.16
C ALA A 153 8.05 7.30 2.01
N SER A 154 6.74 7.41 2.03
CA SER A 154 5.88 6.87 0.98
C SER A 154 4.64 7.72 0.77
N VAL A 155 4.36 8.05 -0.50
CA VAL A 155 3.30 8.96 -0.90
C VAL A 155 2.36 8.26 -1.87
N LYS A 156 1.08 8.26 -1.58
CA LYS A 156 0.01 7.67 -2.40
C LYS A 156 -0.74 8.75 -3.17
N ILE A 157 -0.97 8.49 -4.45
CA ILE A 157 -1.83 9.30 -5.31
C ILE A 157 -2.79 8.46 -6.13
N PHE A 158 -3.73 9.14 -6.78
CA PHE A 158 -4.64 8.59 -7.78
C PHE A 158 -4.46 9.32 -9.10
N THR A 159 -4.45 8.59 -10.21
CA THR A 159 -4.47 9.17 -11.56
C THR A 159 -5.89 9.31 -12.11
N THR A 160 -6.89 8.90 -11.34
CA THR A 160 -8.32 9.04 -11.65
C THR A 160 -9.12 9.45 -10.42
N ASN A 161 -10.31 10.00 -10.63
CA ASN A 161 -11.24 10.36 -9.55
C ASN A 161 -11.94 9.15 -8.92
N VAL A 162 -11.88 7.98 -9.50
CA VAL A 162 -12.42 6.67 -9.05
C VAL A 162 -13.91 6.66 -8.67
N ARG A 163 -14.63 7.72 -8.85
CA ARG A 163 -16.06 7.87 -8.52
C ARG A 163 -16.82 8.49 -9.69
N PRO A 164 -18.13 8.20 -9.83
CA PRO A 164 -18.95 8.86 -10.84
C PRO A 164 -18.83 10.39 -10.77
N PRO A 165 -18.85 11.10 -11.90
CA PRO A 165 -18.76 12.57 -11.94
C PRO A 165 -19.85 13.29 -11.13
N THR A 166 -20.97 12.59 -10.90
CA THR A 166 -22.10 13.08 -10.10
C THR A 166 -21.89 12.95 -8.60
N THR A 167 -20.82 12.27 -8.15
CA THR A 167 -20.53 12.12 -6.72
C THR A 167 -20.06 13.45 -6.13
N PRO A 168 -20.71 14.00 -5.09
CA PRO A 168 -20.27 15.21 -4.44
C PRO A 168 -18.90 15.08 -3.78
N GLY A 169 -18.18 16.19 -3.71
CA GLY A 169 -16.92 16.30 -2.99
C GLY A 169 -15.72 16.57 -3.90
N PRO A 170 -14.55 16.81 -3.32
CA PRO A 170 -13.33 17.09 -4.08
C PRO A 170 -12.89 15.86 -4.88
N GLY A 171 -12.35 16.12 -6.08
CA GLY A 171 -11.71 15.09 -6.88
C GLY A 171 -10.45 14.55 -6.19
N ARG A 172 -10.11 13.31 -6.49
CA ARG A 172 -8.90 12.65 -5.97
C ARG A 172 -7.74 12.67 -6.96
N MET A 173 -8.03 12.82 -8.24
CA MET A 173 -7.03 12.76 -9.29
C MET A 173 -5.93 13.82 -9.12
N VAL A 174 -4.69 13.35 -9.14
CA VAL A 174 -3.49 14.19 -9.25
C VAL A 174 -3.10 14.30 -10.71
N ARG A 175 -3.00 15.54 -11.22
CA ARG A 175 -2.67 15.79 -12.62
C ARG A 175 -1.20 15.47 -12.93
N MET A 176 -0.92 15.14 -14.19
CA MET A 176 0.41 14.70 -14.63
C MET A 176 1.53 15.71 -14.35
N GLY A 177 1.25 17.03 -14.35
CA GLY A 177 2.23 18.04 -13.97
C GLY A 177 2.64 17.92 -12.49
N HIS A 178 1.65 17.85 -11.59
CA HIS A 178 1.91 17.65 -10.17
C HIS A 178 2.56 16.28 -9.89
N LEU A 179 2.18 15.25 -10.66
CA LEU A 179 2.83 13.94 -10.57
C LEU A 179 4.32 14.03 -10.91
N HIS A 180 4.68 14.78 -11.97
CA HIS A 180 6.08 15.00 -12.35
C HIS A 180 6.87 15.65 -11.21
N ASP A 181 6.36 16.77 -10.67
CA ASP A 181 7.01 17.52 -9.59
C ASP A 181 7.16 16.66 -8.31
N LEU A 182 6.11 15.88 -8.00
CA LEU A 182 6.12 14.94 -6.88
C LEU A 182 7.16 13.83 -7.08
N MET A 183 7.27 13.28 -8.29
CA MET A 183 8.27 12.26 -8.62
C MET A 183 9.71 12.78 -8.49
N GLU A 184 9.97 14.02 -8.87
CA GLU A 184 11.27 14.65 -8.64
C GLU A 184 11.59 14.79 -7.14
N LEU A 185 10.61 15.21 -6.33
CA LEU A 185 10.75 15.29 -4.88
C LEU A 185 11.05 13.92 -4.29
N ILE A 186 10.27 12.92 -4.64
CA ILE A 186 10.39 11.52 -4.18
C ILE A 186 11.79 10.98 -4.48
N GLN A 187 12.27 11.17 -5.70
CA GLN A 187 13.60 10.71 -6.11
C GLN A 187 14.71 11.41 -5.31
N ARG A 188 14.61 12.73 -5.10
CA ARG A 188 15.63 13.51 -4.36
C ARG A 188 15.72 13.14 -2.89
N HIS A 189 14.60 12.78 -2.27
CA HIS A 189 14.52 12.53 -0.82
C HIS A 189 14.44 11.04 -0.46
N GLY A 190 14.60 10.13 -1.44
CA GLY A 190 14.64 8.69 -1.20
C GLY A 190 13.33 8.08 -0.73
N ALA A 191 12.20 8.65 -1.15
CA ALA A 191 10.87 8.14 -0.85
C ALA A 191 10.35 7.18 -1.93
N MET A 192 9.10 6.69 -1.79
CA MET A 192 8.40 5.81 -2.72
C MET A 192 7.07 6.42 -3.13
N LEU A 193 6.76 6.43 -4.42
CA LEU A 193 5.46 6.83 -4.92
C LEU A 193 4.55 5.61 -5.11
N LEU A 194 3.42 5.58 -4.43
CA LEU A 194 2.35 4.59 -4.61
C LEU A 194 1.28 5.18 -5.54
N VAL A 195 0.86 4.43 -6.55
CA VAL A 195 -0.08 4.94 -7.56
C VAL A 195 -1.27 4.00 -7.74
N HIS A 196 -2.48 4.54 -7.46
CA HIS A 196 -3.71 3.99 -8.02
C HIS A 196 -3.81 4.49 -9.46
N SER A 197 -3.63 3.61 -10.43
CA SER A 197 -3.32 3.99 -11.80
C SER A 197 -4.39 3.53 -12.79
N GLU A 198 -5.25 4.46 -13.16
CA GLU A 198 -6.25 4.33 -14.22
C GLU A 198 -6.34 5.64 -14.99
N ASP A 199 -6.67 5.60 -16.27
CA ASP A 199 -6.87 6.80 -17.08
C ASP A 199 -8.22 7.46 -16.78
N ASP A 200 -8.19 8.69 -16.25
CA ASP A 200 -9.38 9.41 -15.80
C ASP A 200 -10.38 9.68 -16.93
N ASP A 201 -9.89 10.04 -18.11
CA ASP A 201 -10.77 10.34 -19.24
C ASP A 201 -11.56 9.11 -19.67
N MET A 202 -10.92 7.93 -19.70
CA MET A 202 -11.58 6.66 -20.03
C MET A 202 -12.60 6.26 -18.96
N VAL A 203 -12.20 6.32 -17.69
CA VAL A 203 -13.07 5.98 -16.55
C VAL A 203 -14.28 6.91 -16.48
N MET A 204 -14.06 8.23 -16.52
CA MET A 204 -15.14 9.21 -16.45
C MET A 204 -16.06 9.17 -17.67
N ASN A 205 -15.52 8.90 -18.86
CA ASN A 205 -16.34 8.71 -20.05
C ASN A 205 -17.27 7.49 -19.93
N MET A 206 -16.74 6.37 -19.40
CA MET A 206 -17.56 5.17 -19.23
C MET A 206 -18.64 5.35 -18.15
N TYR A 207 -18.36 6.07 -17.07
CA TYR A 207 -19.38 6.44 -16.09
C TYR A 207 -20.51 7.24 -16.73
N ARG A 208 -20.21 8.25 -17.57
CA ARG A 208 -21.24 9.02 -18.30
C ARG A 208 -22.06 8.12 -19.21
N LYS A 209 -21.39 7.31 -20.04
CA LYS A 209 -22.04 6.41 -20.97
C LYS A 209 -23.00 5.44 -20.28
N LEU A 210 -22.57 4.80 -19.19
CA LEU A 210 -23.43 3.90 -18.43
C LEU A 210 -24.57 4.64 -17.72
N GLY A 211 -24.37 5.89 -17.33
CA GLY A 211 -25.43 6.77 -16.81
C GLY A 211 -26.50 7.07 -17.86
N ASP A 212 -26.09 7.46 -19.08
CA ASP A 212 -26.98 7.74 -20.20
C ASP A 212 -27.77 6.50 -20.66
N GLU A 213 -27.15 5.33 -20.52
CA GLU A 213 -27.78 4.02 -20.85
C GLU A 213 -28.60 3.43 -19.68
N GLU A 214 -28.75 4.14 -18.56
CA GLU A 214 -29.40 3.66 -17.31
C GLU A 214 -28.82 2.34 -16.76
N ARG A 215 -27.53 2.10 -16.97
CA ARG A 215 -26.79 0.89 -16.59
C ARG A 215 -25.89 1.13 -15.40
N THR A 216 -26.33 1.85 -14.39
CA THR A 216 -25.55 2.29 -13.22
C THR A 216 -25.41 1.23 -12.12
N VAL A 217 -25.83 0.01 -12.39
CA VAL A 217 -25.72 -1.12 -11.44
C VAL A 217 -24.27 -1.54 -11.25
N TRP A 218 -23.92 -1.89 -10.03
CA TRP A 218 -22.53 -2.09 -9.63
C TRP A 218 -21.80 -3.23 -10.38
N TRP A 219 -22.47 -4.25 -10.88
CA TRP A 219 -21.85 -5.30 -11.72
C TRP A 219 -21.37 -4.82 -13.09
N ASN A 220 -21.66 -3.58 -13.47
CA ASN A 220 -21.06 -2.93 -14.64
C ASN A 220 -19.73 -2.21 -14.31
N MET A 221 -19.30 -2.20 -13.06
CA MET A 221 -18.03 -1.58 -12.65
C MET A 221 -16.80 -2.07 -13.44
N PRO A 222 -16.70 -3.36 -13.84
CA PRO A 222 -15.58 -3.80 -14.69
C PRO A 222 -15.55 -3.18 -16.09
N LEU A 223 -16.64 -2.57 -16.54
CA LEU A 223 -16.66 -1.80 -17.80
C LEU A 223 -16.09 -0.39 -17.60
N VAL A 224 -16.22 0.15 -16.40
CA VAL A 224 -15.69 1.47 -16.02
C VAL A 224 -14.21 1.37 -15.68
N HIS A 225 -13.88 0.53 -14.70
CA HIS A 225 -12.53 0.26 -14.24
C HIS A 225 -11.97 -0.94 -15.01
N ASN A 226 -11.57 -0.69 -16.26
CA ASN A 226 -11.19 -1.73 -17.21
C ASN A 226 -9.68 -1.82 -17.43
N ASN A 227 -9.23 -2.92 -18.01
CA ASN A 227 -7.82 -3.19 -18.26
C ASN A 227 -7.14 -2.15 -19.17
N GLU A 228 -7.89 -1.52 -20.06
CA GLU A 228 -7.36 -0.54 -21.02
C GLU A 228 -7.03 0.78 -20.32
N SER A 229 -7.92 1.25 -19.41
CA SER A 229 -7.66 2.45 -18.61
C SER A 229 -6.47 2.26 -17.67
N GLU A 230 -6.30 1.06 -17.11
CA GLU A 230 -5.14 0.70 -16.31
C GLU A 230 -3.85 0.73 -17.17
N ASP A 231 -3.82 0.07 -18.34
CA ASP A 231 -2.63 0.02 -19.22
C ASP A 231 -2.20 1.42 -19.68
N VAL A 232 -3.14 2.24 -20.15
CA VAL A 232 -2.82 3.61 -20.59
C VAL A 232 -2.20 4.42 -19.46
N SER A 233 -2.78 4.37 -18.27
CA SER A 233 -2.28 5.10 -17.12
C SER A 233 -0.91 4.59 -16.66
N PHE A 234 -0.70 3.28 -16.57
CA PHE A 234 0.59 2.69 -16.22
C PHE A 234 1.71 3.21 -17.12
N ARG A 235 1.51 3.18 -18.44
CA ARG A 235 2.52 3.64 -19.40
C ARG A 235 2.79 5.14 -19.27
N ARG A 236 1.78 5.96 -19.00
CA ARG A 236 1.95 7.40 -18.74
C ARG A 236 2.79 7.64 -17.48
N VAL A 237 2.47 6.99 -16.38
CA VAL A 237 3.21 7.08 -15.11
C VAL A 237 4.64 6.60 -15.28
N LEU A 238 4.85 5.45 -15.93
CA LEU A 238 6.19 4.88 -16.18
C LEU A 238 7.06 5.76 -17.06
N ASN A 239 6.49 6.48 -18.04
CA ASN A 239 7.24 7.45 -18.83
C ASN A 239 7.77 8.58 -17.95
N VAL A 240 6.94 9.15 -17.07
CA VAL A 240 7.40 10.19 -16.14
C VAL A 240 8.43 9.65 -15.16
N ALA A 241 8.23 8.45 -14.62
CA ALA A 241 9.19 7.79 -13.74
C ALA A 241 10.54 7.56 -14.43
N GLY A 242 10.52 7.21 -15.74
CA GLY A 242 11.74 7.05 -16.55
C GLY A 242 12.51 8.34 -16.72
N TRP A 243 11.85 9.49 -16.81
CA TRP A 243 12.50 10.81 -16.93
C TRP A 243 13.05 11.32 -15.60
N THR A 244 12.32 11.09 -14.50
CA THR A 244 12.70 11.58 -13.17
C THR A 244 13.61 10.62 -12.39
N GLY A 245 13.65 9.33 -12.76
CA GLY A 245 14.31 8.28 -11.99
C GLY A 245 13.58 7.89 -10.71
N SER A 246 12.35 8.33 -10.53
CA SER A 246 11.56 8.09 -9.31
C SER A 246 11.18 6.63 -9.15
N PRO A 247 11.32 6.03 -7.95
CA PRO A 247 10.75 4.74 -7.66
C PRO A 247 9.23 4.82 -7.62
N VAL A 248 8.56 3.83 -8.22
CA VAL A 248 7.10 3.74 -8.30
C VAL A 248 6.61 2.37 -7.86
N TYR A 249 5.55 2.37 -7.07
CA TYR A 249 4.85 1.20 -6.59
C TYR A 249 3.38 1.25 -7.06
N PHE A 250 3.02 0.41 -8.01
CA PHE A 250 1.64 0.28 -8.47
C PHE A 250 0.84 -0.59 -7.50
N VAL A 251 -0.23 -0.04 -6.97
CA VAL A 251 -1.08 -0.74 -6.00
C VAL A 251 -2.15 -1.56 -6.70
N HIS A 252 -2.59 -2.67 -6.08
CA HIS A 252 -3.70 -3.55 -6.51
C HIS A 252 -3.78 -3.78 -8.03
N VAL A 253 -2.66 -4.10 -8.67
CA VAL A 253 -2.58 -4.38 -10.12
C VAL A 253 -3.54 -5.50 -10.50
N SER A 254 -4.47 -5.21 -11.41
CA SER A 254 -5.50 -6.16 -11.84
C SER A 254 -5.34 -6.62 -13.29
N ALA A 255 -4.82 -5.76 -14.16
CA ALA A 255 -4.67 -6.04 -15.58
C ALA A 255 -3.35 -6.74 -15.92
N ARG A 256 -3.42 -7.72 -16.85
CA ARG A 256 -2.22 -8.34 -17.44
C ARG A 256 -1.27 -7.31 -18.03
N GLN A 257 -1.80 -6.30 -18.68
CA GLN A 257 -1.04 -5.22 -19.31
C GLN A 257 -0.22 -4.42 -18.29
N GLY A 258 -0.77 -4.19 -17.08
CA GLY A 258 -0.05 -3.57 -15.99
C GLY A 258 1.16 -4.41 -15.55
N ILE A 259 0.98 -5.72 -15.39
CA ILE A 259 2.08 -6.65 -15.06
C ILE A 259 3.17 -6.61 -16.13
N GLN A 260 2.78 -6.59 -17.43
CA GLN A 260 3.72 -6.49 -18.55
C GLN A 260 4.50 -5.16 -18.50
N ALA A 261 3.81 -4.04 -18.29
CA ALA A 261 4.43 -2.73 -18.23
C ALA A 261 5.45 -2.61 -17.07
N ILE A 262 5.13 -3.19 -15.90
CA ILE A 262 6.06 -3.30 -14.77
C ILE A 262 7.28 -4.14 -15.17
N GLY A 263 7.08 -5.32 -15.76
CA GLY A 263 8.14 -6.22 -16.18
C GLY A 263 9.09 -5.57 -17.21
N GLU A 264 8.54 -4.91 -18.23
CA GLU A 264 9.28 -4.16 -19.25
C GLU A 264 10.13 -3.03 -18.64
N SER A 265 9.62 -2.33 -17.66
CA SER A 265 10.31 -1.24 -16.97
C SER A 265 11.42 -1.76 -16.06
N ARG A 266 11.17 -2.84 -15.33
CA ARG A 266 12.19 -3.51 -14.50
C ARG A 266 13.33 -4.08 -15.33
N ALA A 267 13.05 -4.62 -16.53
CA ALA A 267 14.06 -5.10 -17.46
C ALA A 267 15.00 -3.98 -17.96
N LYS A 268 14.55 -2.72 -17.89
CA LYS A 268 15.36 -1.51 -18.18
C LYS A 268 16.10 -0.96 -16.95
N GLY A 269 16.01 -1.65 -15.80
CA GLY A 269 16.65 -1.21 -14.55
C GLY A 269 15.86 -0.16 -13.77
N MET A 270 14.62 0.14 -14.14
CA MET A 270 13.80 1.11 -13.40
C MET A 270 13.35 0.54 -12.04
N PRO A 271 13.33 1.35 -10.97
CA PRO A 271 12.87 0.94 -9.64
C PRO A 271 11.33 0.91 -9.60
N VAL A 272 10.72 -0.06 -10.27
CA VAL A 272 9.28 -0.21 -10.38
C VAL A 272 8.82 -1.48 -9.66
N TYR A 273 7.79 -1.34 -8.86
CA TYR A 273 7.20 -2.38 -8.03
C TYR A 273 5.70 -2.44 -8.26
N GLY A 274 5.05 -3.50 -7.79
CA GLY A 274 3.60 -3.63 -7.84
C GLY A 274 3.10 -4.68 -6.88
N GLU A 275 1.90 -4.49 -6.40
CA GLU A 275 1.16 -5.46 -5.60
C GLU A 275 -0.12 -5.87 -6.33
N THR A 276 -0.63 -7.04 -5.99
CA THR A 276 -1.97 -7.48 -6.34
C THR A 276 -2.70 -7.95 -5.09
N LEU A 277 -4.01 -8.04 -5.14
CA LEU A 277 -4.80 -8.55 -4.04
C LEU A 277 -4.94 -10.07 -4.16
N HIS A 278 -4.84 -10.78 -3.04
CA HIS A 278 -5.13 -12.22 -3.01
C HIS A 278 -6.54 -12.56 -3.54
N ASN A 279 -7.48 -11.64 -3.36
CA ASN A 279 -8.84 -11.77 -3.91
C ASN A 279 -8.85 -11.88 -5.43
N TYR A 280 -7.95 -11.22 -6.15
CA TYR A 280 -7.86 -11.27 -7.62
C TYR A 280 -7.37 -12.63 -8.13
N CYS A 281 -6.68 -13.41 -7.28
CA CYS A 281 -6.30 -14.78 -7.60
C CYS A 281 -7.46 -15.78 -7.44
N CYS A 282 -8.47 -15.45 -6.62
CA CYS A 282 -9.56 -16.35 -6.25
C CYS A 282 -10.90 -15.99 -6.91
N PHE A 283 -11.12 -14.71 -7.23
CA PHE A 283 -12.40 -14.18 -7.69
C PHE A 283 -12.22 -13.38 -8.98
N ASN A 284 -13.29 -13.31 -9.75
CA ASN A 284 -13.44 -12.45 -10.94
C ASN A 284 -14.84 -11.83 -10.96
N SER A 285 -15.07 -10.89 -11.86
CA SER A 285 -16.35 -10.18 -12.00
C SER A 285 -17.56 -11.08 -12.24
N ASP A 286 -17.37 -12.28 -12.82
CA ASP A 286 -18.47 -13.22 -13.06
C ASP A 286 -18.93 -13.91 -11.77
N LYS A 287 -18.02 -14.11 -10.81
CA LYS A 287 -18.37 -14.66 -9.49
C LYS A 287 -19.08 -13.63 -8.62
N ASP A 288 -18.75 -12.37 -8.80
CA ASP A 288 -19.34 -11.26 -8.05
C ASP A 288 -20.83 -11.08 -8.38
N ARG A 289 -21.26 -11.37 -9.61
CA ARG A 289 -22.67 -11.36 -10.02
C ARG A 289 -23.56 -12.31 -9.22
N LYS A 290 -22.98 -13.33 -8.57
CA LYS A 290 -23.71 -14.32 -7.76
C LYS A 290 -23.88 -13.91 -6.29
N SER A 291 -23.18 -12.90 -5.84
CA SER A 291 -23.22 -12.42 -4.45
C SER A 291 -24.41 -11.49 -4.16
N VAL A 292 -25.24 -11.21 -5.14
CA VAL A 292 -26.31 -10.16 -5.11
C VAL A 292 -27.72 -10.75 -5.27
N VAL A 293 -27.85 -12.06 -5.18
CA VAL A 293 -29.17 -12.72 -5.18
C VAL A 293 -29.55 -13.14 -3.76
#